data_95c8bf0a9c5dc865451704f9f6c1cb6c
#
_entry.id   95c8bf0a9c5dc865451704f9f6c1cb6c
#
_cell.length_a   1.000
_cell.length_b   1.000
_cell.length_c   1.000
_cell.angle_alpha   90.00
_cell.angle_beta   90.00
_cell.angle_gamma   90.00
#
_symmetry.space_group_name_H-M   'P 1'
#
loop_
_entity.id
_entity.type
_entity.pdbx_description
1 polymer ?
#
loop_
_entity_poly.entity_id
_entity_poly.type
_entity_poly.pdbx_seq_one_letter_code
_entity_poly.pdbx_strand_id
1 'polypeptide(L)'
;MLDKKGLEQRLLMQSAGLMGLLAISGTIMGIITGSSAILLDGMTAFIGVIIKMMMIGTSKLIAHETSKRFQFGYFQFEPLVLVLEGSFTLLIVIYALSSGITDLLAGGRIINVGLAIGYALFFTLADTFYIIYVRRINKKLKSNLVKFDNMSWSVDVMLEAAILVSFLLAWGLSFTDWAPYARYIDPVVLIVLSIQMLPTSLKILIPSLKQILGVAPKLYHNRIQIVMGDFMKRYKFEDYVSSVQAYGNVKIIEIDILIPTDYPEQSIESFDRIRNEIDDAIGGPAAEKWLTITFTATKRWMAKDYLLEEEEDLFV
;
A
#
# COMPACT_ATOMS: atom_id res chain seq x y z
N MET A 1 -32.98 -3.29 -7.53
CA MET A 1 -31.61 -3.62 -7.12
C MET A 1 -30.97 -2.32 -6.66
N LEU A 2 -30.84 -2.12 -5.35
CA LEU A 2 -30.08 -0.98 -4.83
C LEU A 2 -28.68 -1.04 -5.45
N ASP A 3 -28.28 0.03 -6.07
CA ASP A 3 -27.03 0.18 -6.77
C ASP A 3 -25.88 -0.17 -5.82
N LYS A 4 -25.37 -1.41 -5.94
CA LYS A 4 -24.27 -1.90 -5.09
C LYS A 4 -23.07 -0.97 -5.16
N LYS A 5 -22.79 -0.41 -6.35
CA LYS A 5 -21.71 0.58 -6.55
C LYS A 5 -22.01 1.88 -5.80
N GLY A 6 -23.25 2.37 -5.82
CA GLY A 6 -23.63 3.57 -5.09
C GLY A 6 -23.53 3.41 -3.58
N LEU A 7 -23.87 2.22 -3.05
CA LEU A 7 -23.71 1.94 -1.61
C LEU A 7 -22.23 1.83 -1.22
N GLU A 8 -21.41 1.16 -2.04
CA GLU A 8 -19.97 1.08 -1.85
C GLU A 8 -19.32 2.48 -1.80
N GLN A 9 -19.62 3.33 -2.78
CA GLN A 9 -19.12 4.70 -2.83
C GLN A 9 -19.56 5.52 -1.60
N ARG A 10 -20.81 5.37 -1.15
CA ARG A 10 -21.29 6.06 0.05
C ARG A 10 -20.52 5.65 1.30
N LEU A 11 -20.26 4.36 1.49
CA LEU A 11 -19.48 3.87 2.62
C LEU A 11 -18.04 4.39 2.60
N LEU A 12 -17.38 4.40 1.45
CA LEU A 12 -16.03 4.94 1.30
C LEU A 12 -15.99 6.47 1.51
N MET A 13 -17.00 7.20 1.07
CA MET A 13 -17.13 8.65 1.35
C MET A 13 -17.38 8.92 2.83
N GLN A 14 -18.20 8.12 3.50
CA GLN A 14 -18.40 8.21 4.95
C GLN A 14 -17.11 7.93 5.71
N SER A 15 -16.37 6.91 5.29
CA SER A 15 -15.03 6.60 5.81
C SER A 15 -14.07 7.80 5.70
N ALA A 16 -13.98 8.40 4.50
CA ALA A 16 -13.13 9.57 4.28
C ALA A 16 -13.57 10.78 5.11
N GLY A 17 -14.88 11.01 5.26
CA GLY A 17 -15.43 12.09 6.07
C GLY A 17 -15.13 11.91 7.56
N LEU A 18 -15.30 10.69 8.09
CA LEU A 18 -15.00 10.37 9.49
C LEU A 18 -13.49 10.50 9.77
N MET A 19 -12.65 9.98 8.88
CA MET A 19 -11.20 10.16 9.00
C MET A 19 -10.77 11.63 8.93
N GLY A 20 -11.44 12.46 8.11
CA GLY A 20 -11.22 13.91 8.08
C GLY A 20 -11.60 14.58 9.39
N LEU A 21 -12.67 14.14 10.02
CA LEU A 21 -13.10 14.65 11.34
C LEU A 21 -12.09 14.25 12.43
N LEU A 22 -11.60 13.02 12.40
CA LEU A 22 -10.55 12.53 13.30
C LEU A 22 -9.25 13.32 13.09
N ALA A 23 -8.84 13.56 11.84
CA ALA A 23 -7.65 14.34 11.51
C ALA A 23 -7.68 15.76 12.11
N ILE A 24 -8.80 16.46 11.92
CA ILE A 24 -8.98 17.83 12.43
C ILE A 24 -9.05 17.83 13.95
N SER A 25 -9.93 17.00 14.53
CA SER A 25 -10.13 16.95 15.97
C SER A 25 -8.90 16.42 16.71
N GLY A 26 -8.20 15.41 16.16
CA GLY A 26 -6.97 14.86 16.72
C GLY A 26 -5.84 15.89 16.75
N THR A 27 -5.66 16.63 15.65
CA THR A 27 -4.67 17.71 15.62
C THR A 27 -5.00 18.81 16.65
N ILE A 28 -6.24 19.26 16.72
CA ILE A 28 -6.66 20.29 17.67
C ILE A 28 -6.55 19.79 19.12
N MET A 29 -7.05 18.58 19.38
CA MET A 29 -7.00 18.02 20.74
C MET A 29 -5.60 17.65 21.18
N GLY A 30 -4.73 17.20 20.27
CA GLY A 30 -3.31 16.99 20.56
C GLY A 30 -2.62 18.26 21.05
N ILE A 31 -2.92 19.41 20.42
CA ILE A 31 -2.41 20.73 20.84
C ILE A 31 -3.03 21.16 22.18
N ILE A 32 -4.35 21.05 22.35
CA ILE A 32 -5.06 21.49 23.58
C ILE A 32 -4.67 20.64 24.79
N THR A 33 -4.57 19.32 24.62
CA THR A 33 -4.19 18.41 25.70
C THR A 33 -2.71 18.42 26.01
N GLY A 34 -1.89 18.89 25.05
CA GLY A 34 -0.44 18.80 25.09
C GLY A 34 0.09 17.37 24.80
N SER A 35 -0.75 16.44 24.33
CA SER A 35 -0.33 15.07 24.03
C SER A 35 0.24 14.95 22.62
N SER A 36 1.50 14.52 22.56
CA SER A 36 2.17 14.23 21.29
C SER A 36 1.64 12.95 20.64
N ALA A 37 1.13 12.00 21.40
CA ALA A 37 0.53 10.77 20.88
C ALA A 37 -0.79 11.06 20.15
N ILE A 38 -1.68 11.89 20.71
CA ILE A 38 -2.91 12.33 20.03
C ILE A 38 -2.59 13.18 18.80
N LEU A 39 -1.56 14.05 18.88
CA LEU A 39 -1.14 14.86 17.75
C LEU A 39 -0.62 13.99 16.59
N LEU A 40 0.18 12.97 16.89
CA LEU A 40 0.65 12.01 15.89
C LEU A 40 -0.53 11.33 15.19
N ASP A 41 -1.50 10.83 15.94
CA ASP A 41 -2.69 10.17 15.42
C ASP A 41 -3.48 11.11 14.48
N GLY A 42 -3.74 12.35 14.88
CA GLY A 42 -4.37 13.35 14.04
C GLY A 42 -3.61 13.70 12.77
N MET A 43 -2.28 13.79 12.86
CA MET A 43 -1.41 14.07 11.68
C MET A 43 -1.40 12.89 10.70
N THR A 44 -1.35 11.65 11.18
CA THR A 44 -1.40 10.46 10.31
C THR A 44 -2.76 10.32 9.65
N ALA A 45 -3.86 10.59 10.38
CA ALA A 45 -5.21 10.63 9.82
C ALA A 45 -5.34 11.71 8.72
N PHE A 46 -4.72 12.88 8.89
CA PHE A 46 -4.73 13.95 7.90
C PHE A 46 -4.06 13.52 6.58
N ILE A 47 -2.89 12.87 6.66
CA ILE A 47 -2.25 12.26 5.49
C ILE A 47 -3.17 11.21 4.87
N GLY A 48 -3.75 10.33 5.68
CA GLY A 48 -4.67 9.30 5.20
C GLY A 48 -5.84 9.84 4.38
N VAL A 49 -6.42 10.97 4.79
CA VAL A 49 -7.49 11.65 4.01
C VAL A 49 -6.98 12.11 2.65
N ILE A 50 -5.81 12.78 2.61
CA ILE A 50 -5.21 13.26 1.36
C ILE A 50 -4.96 12.08 0.41
N ILE A 51 -4.36 11.02 0.93
CA ILE A 51 -4.05 9.83 0.15
C ILE A 51 -5.31 9.14 -0.36
N LYS A 52 -6.36 8.99 0.47
CA LYS A 52 -7.66 8.46 0.02
C LYS A 52 -8.24 9.27 -1.15
N MET A 53 -8.17 10.60 -1.09
CA MET A 53 -8.61 11.46 -2.19
C MET A 53 -7.77 11.25 -3.46
N MET A 54 -6.45 11.16 -3.32
CA MET A 54 -5.55 10.88 -4.44
C MET A 54 -5.81 9.49 -5.04
N MET A 55 -6.03 8.46 -4.22
CA MET A 55 -6.35 7.10 -4.67
C MET A 55 -7.67 7.05 -5.44
N ILE A 56 -8.71 7.76 -4.98
CA ILE A 56 -9.99 7.87 -5.69
C ILE A 56 -9.77 8.54 -7.06
N GLY A 57 -8.97 9.61 -7.12
CA GLY A 57 -8.60 10.27 -8.38
C GLY A 57 -7.86 9.33 -9.33
N THR A 58 -6.84 8.64 -8.82
CA THR A 58 -6.03 7.67 -9.57
C THR A 58 -6.87 6.51 -10.10
N SER A 59 -7.77 5.95 -9.28
CA SER A 59 -8.69 4.89 -9.72
C SER A 59 -9.57 5.32 -10.89
N LYS A 60 -10.05 6.58 -10.90
CA LYS A 60 -10.81 7.14 -12.03
C LYS A 60 -9.93 7.30 -13.28
N LEU A 61 -8.68 7.72 -13.12
CA LEU A 61 -7.75 7.84 -14.24
C LEU A 61 -7.43 6.48 -14.87
N ILE A 62 -7.15 5.47 -14.04
CA ILE A 62 -6.86 4.10 -14.51
C ILE A 62 -8.06 3.50 -15.25
N ALA A 63 -9.29 3.82 -14.84
CA ALA A 63 -10.51 3.36 -15.51
C ALA A 63 -10.69 3.92 -16.95
N HIS A 64 -9.95 4.97 -17.33
CA HIS A 64 -9.92 5.51 -18.69
C HIS A 64 -8.92 4.80 -19.63
N GLU A 65 -8.27 3.74 -19.14
CA GLU A 65 -7.29 2.90 -19.82
C GLU A 65 -6.11 3.69 -20.40
N THR A 66 -6.26 4.33 -21.55
CA THR A 66 -5.18 5.04 -22.24
C THR A 66 -5.62 6.39 -22.80
N SER A 67 -4.66 7.29 -23.09
CA SER A 67 -4.89 8.53 -23.80
C SER A 67 -3.75 8.80 -24.77
N LYS A 68 -3.94 9.77 -25.69
CA LYS A 68 -2.88 10.19 -26.63
C LYS A 68 -1.57 10.61 -25.91
N ARG A 69 -1.68 11.14 -24.69
CA ARG A 69 -0.54 11.59 -23.86
C ARG A 69 0.04 10.46 -23.01
N PHE A 70 -0.79 9.54 -22.53
CA PHE A 70 -0.41 8.39 -21.71
C PHE A 70 -0.80 7.11 -22.45
N GLN A 71 0.04 6.74 -23.43
CA GLN A 71 -0.22 5.62 -24.34
C GLN A 71 -0.16 4.27 -23.63
N PHE A 72 0.69 4.15 -22.60
CA PHE A 72 0.78 2.95 -21.75
C PHE A 72 -0.18 2.99 -20.55
N GLY A 73 -1.15 3.93 -20.52
CA GLY A 73 -2.12 4.06 -19.44
C GLY A 73 -1.60 4.88 -18.25
N TYR A 74 -2.37 4.84 -17.16
CA TYR A 74 -2.17 5.64 -15.95
C TYR A 74 -1.71 4.80 -14.75
N PHE A 75 -1.26 3.57 -14.98
CA PHE A 75 -0.98 2.60 -13.91
C PHE A 75 0.12 3.04 -12.94
N GLN A 76 1.07 3.83 -13.40
CA GLN A 76 2.18 4.38 -12.60
C GLN A 76 1.74 5.40 -11.52
N PHE A 77 0.52 5.94 -11.62
CA PHE A 77 0.01 6.87 -10.60
C PHE A 77 -0.30 6.17 -9.28
N GLU A 78 -0.67 4.87 -9.30
CA GLU A 78 -0.94 4.11 -8.08
C GLU A 78 0.31 3.99 -7.18
N PRO A 79 1.45 3.45 -7.65
CA PRO A 79 2.65 3.40 -6.82
C PRO A 79 3.21 4.80 -6.49
N LEU A 80 2.98 5.82 -7.31
CA LEU A 80 3.38 7.19 -7.00
C LEU A 80 2.64 7.73 -5.77
N VAL A 81 1.33 7.52 -5.68
CA VAL A 81 0.53 7.91 -4.52
C VAL A 81 0.99 7.14 -3.27
N LEU A 82 1.29 5.85 -3.39
CA LEU A 82 1.80 5.04 -2.28
C LEU A 82 3.21 5.48 -1.82
N VAL A 83 4.07 5.96 -2.74
CA VAL A 83 5.36 6.56 -2.37
C VAL A 83 5.15 7.84 -1.57
N LEU A 84 4.22 8.69 -1.97
CA LEU A 84 3.88 9.90 -1.20
C LEU A 84 3.36 9.54 0.19
N GLU A 85 2.43 8.58 0.29
CA GLU A 85 1.90 8.08 1.56
C GLU A 85 3.03 7.59 2.48
N GLY A 86 3.81 6.62 1.99
CA GLY A 86 4.91 6.04 2.78
C GLY A 86 5.96 7.07 3.19
N SER A 87 6.28 8.04 2.31
CA SER A 87 7.25 9.10 2.59
C SER A 87 6.75 10.07 3.66
N PHE A 88 5.52 10.58 3.53
CA PHE A 88 4.96 11.49 4.52
C PHE A 88 4.75 10.81 5.87
N THR A 89 4.24 9.59 5.88
CA THR A 89 4.09 8.81 7.12
C THR A 89 5.44 8.58 7.78
N LEU A 90 6.47 8.21 7.00
CA LEU A 90 7.84 8.01 7.52
C LEU A 90 8.40 9.29 8.16
N LEU A 91 8.24 10.43 7.51
CA LEU A 91 8.68 11.73 8.03
C LEU A 91 8.00 12.06 9.37
N ILE A 92 6.68 11.86 9.47
CA ILE A 92 5.94 12.08 10.71
C ILE A 92 6.41 11.12 11.80
N VAL A 93 6.59 9.85 11.49
CA VAL A 93 7.03 8.83 12.45
C VAL A 93 8.44 9.14 12.98
N ILE A 94 9.38 9.57 12.13
CA ILE A 94 10.72 9.98 12.55
C ILE A 94 10.66 11.22 13.45
N TYR A 95 9.84 12.20 13.08
CA TYR A 95 9.61 13.39 13.90
C TYR A 95 9.03 13.04 15.28
N ALA A 96 8.00 12.19 15.30
CA ALA A 96 7.34 11.75 16.52
C ALA A 96 8.30 10.97 17.44
N LEU A 97 9.11 10.07 16.86
CA LEU A 97 10.13 9.33 17.61
C LEU A 97 11.16 10.27 18.23
N SER A 98 11.68 11.22 17.47
CA SER A 98 12.62 12.23 17.94
C SER A 98 12.00 13.10 19.03
N SER A 99 10.76 13.55 18.85
CA SER A 99 10.04 14.35 19.86
C SER A 99 9.82 13.54 21.14
N GLY A 100 9.38 12.28 21.04
CA GLY A 100 9.18 11.41 22.21
C GLY A 100 10.45 11.19 23.00
N ILE A 101 11.59 10.95 22.34
CA ILE A 101 12.89 10.82 23.00
C ILE A 101 13.30 12.13 23.69
N THR A 102 13.13 13.25 23.01
CA THR A 102 13.45 14.57 23.56
C THR A 102 12.61 14.88 24.80
N ASP A 103 11.30 14.65 24.72
CA ASP A 103 10.38 14.86 25.86
C ASP A 103 10.71 13.93 27.04
N LEU A 104 11.09 12.67 26.76
CA LEU A 104 11.50 11.71 27.78
C LEU A 104 12.76 12.20 28.53
N LEU A 105 13.78 12.66 27.78
CA LEU A 105 15.03 13.16 28.34
C LEU A 105 14.87 14.50 29.06
N ALA A 106 13.92 15.34 28.62
CA ALA A 106 13.58 16.59 29.28
C ALA A 106 12.81 16.44 30.60
N GLY A 107 12.51 15.23 31.01
CA GLY A 107 11.83 14.96 32.27
C GLY A 107 10.32 14.70 32.15
N GLY A 108 9.88 14.34 30.98
CA GLY A 108 8.49 14.01 30.65
C GLY A 108 7.66 15.21 30.21
N ARG A 109 6.41 14.97 29.85
CA ARG A 109 5.49 15.98 29.33
C ARG A 109 4.26 16.10 30.23
N ILE A 110 3.86 17.34 30.51
CA ILE A 110 2.62 17.59 31.26
C ILE A 110 1.48 17.66 30.26
N ILE A 111 0.51 16.75 30.42
CA ILE A 111 -0.67 16.67 29.57
C ILE A 111 -1.94 16.86 30.40
N ASN A 112 -3.00 17.35 29.76
CA ASN A 112 -4.33 17.34 30.36
C ASN A 112 -4.95 15.95 30.21
N VAL A 113 -4.68 15.07 31.17
CA VAL A 113 -5.06 13.65 31.13
C VAL A 113 -6.59 13.47 31.02
N GLY A 114 -7.38 14.33 31.69
CA GLY A 114 -8.84 14.23 31.67
C GLY A 114 -9.41 14.49 30.26
N LEU A 115 -8.96 15.54 29.59
CA LEU A 115 -9.37 15.82 28.20
C LEU A 115 -8.85 14.76 27.24
N ALA A 116 -7.62 14.29 27.43
CA ALA A 116 -7.01 13.23 26.59
C ALA A 116 -7.80 11.90 26.67
N ILE A 117 -8.21 11.49 27.88
CA ILE A 117 -9.07 10.31 28.08
C ILE A 117 -10.43 10.51 27.40
N GLY A 118 -11.06 11.69 27.62
CA GLY A 118 -12.37 11.99 27.01
C GLY A 118 -12.32 11.89 25.48
N TYR A 119 -11.27 12.45 24.87
CA TYR A 119 -11.05 12.39 23.42
C TYR A 119 -10.83 10.94 22.96
N ALA A 120 -9.85 10.23 23.54
CA ALA A 120 -9.50 8.87 23.13
C ALA A 120 -10.68 7.89 23.32
N LEU A 121 -11.44 8.01 24.43
CA LEU A 121 -12.63 7.20 24.66
C LEU A 121 -13.72 7.46 23.61
N PHE A 122 -13.97 8.73 23.29
CA PHE A 122 -14.99 9.10 22.31
C PHE A 122 -14.65 8.49 20.93
N PHE A 123 -13.43 8.67 20.43
CA PHE A 123 -13.05 8.17 19.10
C PHE A 123 -12.91 6.65 19.08
N THR A 124 -12.30 6.02 20.07
CA THR A 124 -12.26 4.54 20.16
C THR A 124 -13.66 3.93 20.10
N LEU A 125 -14.65 4.52 20.78
CA LEU A 125 -16.04 4.05 20.71
C LEU A 125 -16.66 4.35 19.35
N ALA A 126 -16.55 5.59 18.85
CA ALA A 126 -17.13 6.00 17.56
C ALA A 126 -16.62 5.12 16.41
N ASP A 127 -15.33 4.88 16.36
CA ASP A 127 -14.68 4.10 15.30
C ASP A 127 -14.96 2.60 15.44
N THR A 128 -15.06 2.10 16.67
CA THR A 128 -15.55 0.73 16.92
C THR A 128 -16.98 0.55 16.41
N PHE A 129 -17.88 1.50 16.69
CA PHE A 129 -19.24 1.48 16.16
C PHE A 129 -19.27 1.55 14.63
N TYR A 130 -18.45 2.41 14.05
CA TYR A 130 -18.33 2.54 12.61
C TYR A 130 -17.86 1.22 11.95
N ILE A 131 -16.83 0.58 12.50
CA ILE A 131 -16.35 -0.73 12.03
C ILE A 131 -17.46 -1.78 12.07
N ILE A 132 -18.20 -1.87 13.18
CA ILE A 132 -19.29 -2.84 13.33
C ILE A 132 -20.40 -2.56 12.31
N TYR A 133 -20.76 -1.29 12.13
CA TYR A 133 -21.75 -0.84 11.14
C TYR A 133 -21.35 -1.24 9.73
N VAL A 134 -20.13 -0.90 9.31
CA VAL A 134 -19.61 -1.22 7.97
C VAL A 134 -19.50 -2.74 7.77
N ARG A 135 -19.01 -3.49 8.75
CA ARG A 135 -18.93 -4.96 8.66
C ARG A 135 -20.30 -5.60 8.45
N ARG A 136 -21.35 -5.11 9.12
CA ARG A 136 -22.71 -5.60 8.94
C ARG A 136 -23.23 -5.38 7.52
N ILE A 137 -22.99 -4.18 6.97
CA ILE A 137 -23.40 -3.85 5.60
C ILE A 137 -22.59 -4.66 4.59
N ASN A 138 -21.27 -4.76 4.77
CA ASN A 138 -20.40 -5.42 3.83
C ASN A 138 -20.59 -6.94 3.76
N LYS A 139 -21.15 -7.57 4.81
CA LYS A 139 -21.60 -8.98 4.74
C LYS A 139 -22.59 -9.23 3.60
N LYS A 140 -23.44 -8.23 3.28
CA LYS A 140 -24.43 -8.31 2.17
C LYS A 140 -23.84 -7.77 0.86
N LEU A 141 -23.05 -6.73 0.93
CA LEU A 141 -22.46 -6.05 -0.22
C LEU A 141 -21.35 -6.89 -0.87
N LYS A 142 -20.52 -7.57 -0.05
CA LYS A 142 -19.36 -8.39 -0.45
C LYS A 142 -18.33 -7.59 -1.26
N SER A 143 -18.16 -6.31 -0.97
CA SER A 143 -17.14 -5.46 -1.59
C SER A 143 -15.77 -5.70 -0.94
N ASN A 144 -14.75 -5.93 -1.77
CA ASN A 144 -13.36 -6.05 -1.32
C ASN A 144 -12.80 -4.69 -0.89
N LEU A 145 -13.15 -3.59 -1.59
CA LEU A 145 -12.70 -2.25 -1.25
C LEU A 145 -13.18 -1.84 0.15
N VAL A 146 -14.47 -2.04 0.44
CA VAL A 146 -15.03 -1.76 1.78
C VAL A 146 -14.42 -2.69 2.83
N LYS A 147 -14.07 -3.94 2.47
CA LYS A 147 -13.37 -4.85 3.38
C LYS A 147 -11.98 -4.34 3.74
N PHE A 148 -11.20 -3.88 2.77
CA PHE A 148 -9.86 -3.33 2.98
C PHE A 148 -9.91 -2.04 3.80
N ASP A 149 -10.82 -1.11 3.46
CA ASP A 149 -11.03 0.10 4.24
C ASP A 149 -11.36 -0.21 5.71
N ASN A 150 -12.25 -1.17 5.95
CA ASN A 150 -12.60 -1.62 7.29
C ASN A 150 -11.46 -2.32 8.04
N MET A 151 -10.51 -2.95 7.33
CA MET A 151 -9.28 -3.49 7.95
C MET A 151 -8.37 -2.36 8.43
N SER A 152 -8.18 -1.31 7.63
CA SER A 152 -7.42 -0.12 8.03
C SER A 152 -8.01 0.50 9.30
N TRP A 153 -9.31 0.75 9.33
CA TRP A 153 -10.01 1.23 10.53
C TRP A 153 -9.81 0.33 11.76
N SER A 154 -9.68 -0.98 11.55
CA SER A 154 -9.42 -1.89 12.68
C SER A 154 -8.03 -1.69 13.28
N VAL A 155 -7.04 -1.29 12.47
CA VAL A 155 -5.70 -0.93 12.96
C VAL A 155 -5.76 0.39 13.71
N ASP A 156 -6.47 1.39 13.17
CA ASP A 156 -6.61 2.71 13.79
C ASP A 156 -7.26 2.60 15.17
N VAL A 157 -8.37 1.85 15.31
CA VAL A 157 -9.01 1.58 16.62
C VAL A 157 -8.07 0.88 17.61
N MET A 158 -7.20 -0.02 17.14
CA MET A 158 -6.22 -0.65 18.04
C MET A 158 -5.19 0.36 18.55
N LEU A 159 -4.74 1.28 17.72
CA LEU A 159 -3.84 2.38 18.11
C LEU A 159 -4.51 3.33 19.09
N GLU A 160 -5.74 3.78 18.80
CA GLU A 160 -6.52 4.63 19.70
C GLU A 160 -6.81 3.97 21.05
N ALA A 161 -7.14 2.67 21.05
CA ALA A 161 -7.32 1.90 22.26
C ALA A 161 -6.03 1.83 23.10
N ALA A 162 -4.88 1.69 22.46
CA ALA A 162 -3.57 1.72 23.13
C ALA A 162 -3.31 3.10 23.77
N ILE A 163 -3.62 4.18 23.05
CA ILE A 163 -3.55 5.56 23.56
C ILE A 163 -4.49 5.74 24.75
N LEU A 164 -5.75 5.28 24.65
CA LEU A 164 -6.71 5.34 25.74
C LEU A 164 -6.22 4.61 26.99
N VAL A 165 -5.76 3.37 26.83
CA VAL A 165 -5.21 2.56 27.95
C VAL A 165 -4.04 3.27 28.59
N SER A 166 -3.15 3.89 27.82
CA SER A 166 -2.00 4.62 28.35
C SER A 166 -2.42 5.82 29.19
N PHE A 167 -3.42 6.58 28.76
CA PHE A 167 -3.93 7.71 29.55
C PHE A 167 -4.70 7.27 30.78
N LEU A 168 -5.43 6.15 30.72
CA LEU A 168 -6.05 5.56 31.90
C LEU A 168 -4.99 5.12 32.93
N LEU A 169 -3.86 4.57 32.48
CA LEU A 169 -2.71 4.27 33.34
C LEU A 169 -2.10 5.54 33.93
N ALA A 170 -1.91 6.60 33.13
CA ALA A 170 -1.43 7.90 33.63
C ALA A 170 -2.35 8.48 34.70
N TRP A 171 -3.66 8.41 34.46
CA TRP A 171 -4.67 8.85 35.41
C TRP A 171 -4.63 8.02 36.69
N GLY A 172 -4.57 6.68 36.60
CA GLY A 172 -4.47 5.81 37.74
C GLY A 172 -3.21 6.07 38.57
N LEU A 173 -2.07 6.27 37.94
CA LEU A 173 -0.81 6.62 38.62
C LEU A 173 -0.90 7.94 39.39
N SER A 174 -1.70 8.90 38.91
CA SER A 174 -1.83 10.21 39.55
C SER A 174 -2.40 10.15 40.98
N PHE A 175 -3.04 9.03 41.37
CA PHE A 175 -3.58 8.79 42.73
C PHE A 175 -2.61 7.98 43.62
N THR A 176 -1.42 7.71 43.19
CA THR A 176 -0.42 6.89 43.91
C THR A 176 0.85 7.69 44.16
N ASP A 177 1.77 7.14 44.95
CA ASP A 177 3.10 7.71 45.14
C ASP A 177 3.93 7.79 43.85
N TRP A 178 3.48 7.12 42.79
CA TRP A 178 4.07 7.14 41.45
C TRP A 178 3.55 8.29 40.56
N ALA A 179 2.74 9.20 41.09
CA ALA A 179 2.21 10.36 40.35
C ALA A 179 3.28 11.15 39.55
N PRO A 180 4.52 11.37 40.08
CA PRO A 180 5.58 12.05 39.30
C PRO A 180 5.98 11.36 38.02
N TYR A 181 5.71 10.05 37.88
CA TYR A 181 6.03 9.28 36.68
C TYR A 181 4.97 9.31 35.60
N ALA A 182 3.76 9.78 35.90
CA ALA A 182 2.65 9.91 34.94
C ALA A 182 3.03 10.78 33.73
N ARG A 183 3.89 11.78 33.89
CA ARG A 183 4.38 12.67 32.83
C ARG A 183 5.24 11.96 31.76
N TYR A 184 5.75 10.75 32.04
CA TYR A 184 6.56 9.98 31.10
C TYR A 184 5.70 9.07 30.20
N ILE A 185 4.43 8.89 30.51
CA ILE A 185 3.57 7.93 29.79
C ILE A 185 3.37 8.38 28.32
N ASP A 186 2.99 9.64 28.09
CA ASP A 186 2.77 10.13 26.72
C ASP A 186 4.06 10.04 25.84
N PRO A 187 5.25 10.49 26.27
CA PRO A 187 6.50 10.27 25.55
C PRO A 187 6.82 8.80 25.27
N VAL A 188 6.60 7.92 26.26
CA VAL A 188 6.86 6.48 26.09
C VAL A 188 5.91 5.88 25.07
N VAL A 189 4.62 6.20 25.15
CA VAL A 189 3.61 5.75 24.19
C VAL A 189 3.94 6.27 22.79
N LEU A 190 4.30 7.55 22.66
CA LEU A 190 4.72 8.12 21.39
C LEU A 190 5.90 7.37 20.77
N ILE A 191 6.92 7.03 21.56
CA ILE A 191 8.08 6.24 21.12
C ILE A 191 7.63 4.84 20.65
N VAL A 192 6.81 4.15 21.45
CA VAL A 192 6.32 2.79 21.12
C VAL A 192 5.51 2.79 19.86
N LEU A 193 4.56 3.74 19.70
CA LEU A 193 3.75 3.87 18.49
C LEU A 193 4.61 4.21 17.27
N SER A 194 5.58 5.11 17.41
CA SER A 194 6.51 5.46 16.33
C SER A 194 7.33 4.24 15.87
N ILE A 195 7.88 3.46 16.82
CA ILE A 195 8.60 2.23 16.48
C ILE A 195 7.69 1.20 15.79
N GLN A 196 6.44 1.08 16.21
CA GLN A 196 5.48 0.17 15.60
C GLN A 196 5.08 0.62 14.18
N MET A 197 4.95 1.92 13.94
CA MET A 197 4.56 2.48 12.62
C MET A 197 5.71 2.49 11.61
N LEU A 198 6.97 2.53 12.06
CA LEU A 198 8.16 2.58 11.20
C LEU A 198 8.23 1.43 10.17
N PRO A 199 8.09 0.14 10.56
CA PRO A 199 8.08 -0.95 9.60
C PRO A 199 6.90 -0.88 8.62
N THR A 200 5.76 -0.38 9.04
CA THR A 200 4.56 -0.23 8.19
C THR A 200 4.80 0.80 7.10
N SER A 201 5.36 1.97 7.44
CA SER A 201 5.73 3.01 6.48
C SER A 201 6.73 2.50 5.44
N LEU A 202 7.76 1.76 5.89
CA LEU A 202 8.77 1.18 5.00
C LEU A 202 8.20 0.07 4.09
N LYS A 203 7.26 -0.74 4.57
CA LYS A 203 6.57 -1.77 3.77
C LYS A 203 5.68 -1.17 2.67
N ILE A 204 5.22 0.06 2.81
CA ILE A 204 4.50 0.78 1.75
C ILE A 204 5.51 1.45 0.81
N LEU A 205 6.48 2.18 1.37
CA LEU A 205 7.42 3.01 0.62
C LEU A 205 8.34 2.19 -0.29
N ILE A 206 9.04 1.18 0.26
CA ILE A 206 10.08 0.44 -0.46
C ILE A 206 9.52 -0.32 -1.68
N PRO A 207 8.43 -1.10 -1.58
CA PRO A 207 7.87 -1.79 -2.74
C PRO A 207 7.34 -0.80 -3.80
N SER A 208 6.74 0.31 -3.38
CA SER A 208 6.20 1.31 -4.29
C SER A 208 7.32 2.06 -5.05
N LEU A 209 8.43 2.37 -4.37
CA LEU A 209 9.64 2.89 -5.02
C LEU A 209 10.21 1.90 -6.03
N LYS A 210 10.31 0.61 -5.66
CA LYS A 210 10.78 -0.44 -6.59
C LYS A 210 9.89 -0.51 -7.85
N GLN A 211 8.58 -0.34 -7.71
CA GLN A 211 7.66 -0.31 -8.85
C GLN A 211 7.90 0.90 -9.76
N ILE A 212 8.08 2.11 -9.19
CA ILE A 212 8.36 3.33 -9.97
C ILE A 212 9.71 3.22 -10.69
N LEU A 213 10.71 2.63 -10.03
CA LEU A 213 12.04 2.41 -10.60
C LEU A 213 12.08 1.26 -11.61
N GLY A 214 10.96 0.58 -11.85
CA GLY A 214 10.90 -0.52 -12.82
C GLY A 214 11.58 -1.82 -12.36
N VAL A 215 11.82 -1.98 -11.05
CA VAL A 215 12.43 -3.20 -10.52
C VAL A 215 11.50 -4.39 -10.72
N ALA A 216 11.98 -5.41 -11.39
CA ALA A 216 11.21 -6.61 -11.71
C ALA A 216 10.74 -7.36 -10.44
N PRO A 217 9.44 -7.71 -10.33
CA PRO A 217 8.95 -8.47 -9.19
C PRO A 217 9.41 -9.93 -9.27
N LYS A 218 10.29 -10.36 -8.36
CA LYS A 218 10.91 -11.70 -8.33
C LYS A 218 9.90 -12.85 -8.52
N LEU A 219 8.72 -12.75 -7.89
CA LEU A 219 7.68 -13.80 -7.98
C LEU A 219 7.18 -14.01 -9.41
N TYR A 220 6.95 -12.93 -10.16
CA TYR A 220 6.49 -13.01 -11.55
C TYR A 220 7.61 -13.41 -12.48
N HIS A 221 8.82 -12.90 -12.29
CA HIS A 221 9.99 -13.29 -13.06
C HIS A 221 10.23 -14.80 -12.96
N ASN A 222 10.29 -15.36 -11.76
CA ASN A 222 10.47 -16.80 -11.54
C ASN A 222 9.33 -17.64 -12.17
N ARG A 223 8.07 -17.15 -12.09
CA ARG A 223 6.96 -17.84 -12.72
C ARG A 223 7.10 -17.90 -14.23
N ILE A 224 7.51 -16.80 -14.86
CA ILE A 224 7.73 -16.74 -16.31
C ILE A 224 8.90 -17.69 -16.70
N GLN A 225 9.99 -17.71 -15.93
CA GLN A 225 11.10 -18.63 -16.17
C GLN A 225 10.66 -20.10 -16.16
N ILE A 226 9.82 -20.49 -15.20
CA ILE A 226 9.28 -21.87 -15.12
C ILE A 226 8.43 -22.17 -16.36
N VAL A 227 7.49 -21.28 -16.71
CA VAL A 227 6.62 -21.45 -17.87
C VAL A 227 7.45 -21.53 -19.14
N MET A 228 8.31 -20.55 -19.37
CA MET A 228 9.13 -20.51 -20.60
C MET A 228 10.07 -21.70 -20.71
N GLY A 229 10.64 -22.20 -19.61
CA GLY A 229 11.48 -23.40 -19.62
C GLY A 229 10.78 -24.64 -20.18
N ASP A 230 9.47 -24.79 -19.97
CA ASP A 230 8.65 -25.85 -20.56
C ASP A 230 8.35 -25.61 -22.04
N PHE A 231 8.03 -24.37 -22.42
CA PHE A 231 7.74 -23.99 -23.80
C PHE A 231 8.98 -24.08 -24.71
N MET A 232 10.14 -23.66 -24.21
CA MET A 232 11.42 -23.81 -24.91
C MET A 232 11.68 -25.25 -25.36
N LYS A 233 11.45 -26.20 -24.45
CA LYS A 233 11.65 -27.65 -24.75
C LYS A 233 10.58 -28.17 -25.71
N ARG A 234 9.30 -27.80 -25.50
CA ARG A 234 8.15 -28.28 -26.27
C ARG A 234 8.21 -27.83 -27.73
N TYR A 235 8.53 -26.55 -27.96
CA TYR A 235 8.56 -25.94 -29.30
C TYR A 235 9.94 -25.88 -29.91
N LYS A 236 10.99 -26.34 -29.19
CA LYS A 236 12.38 -26.31 -29.63
C LYS A 236 12.86 -24.90 -30.02
N PHE A 237 12.48 -23.91 -29.22
CA PHE A 237 12.98 -22.54 -29.35
C PHE A 237 14.46 -22.49 -28.95
N GLU A 238 15.23 -21.54 -29.50
CA GLU A 238 16.66 -21.40 -29.24
C GLU A 238 16.94 -20.74 -27.90
N ASP A 239 16.29 -19.58 -27.65
CA ASP A 239 16.47 -18.78 -26.44
C ASP A 239 15.28 -17.88 -26.21
N TYR A 240 15.20 -17.24 -25.03
CA TYR A 240 14.20 -16.21 -24.74
C TYR A 240 14.72 -15.20 -23.73
N VAL A 241 14.17 -13.99 -23.78
CA VAL A 241 14.36 -12.94 -22.77
C VAL A 241 13.01 -12.51 -22.27
N SER A 242 12.88 -12.26 -20.97
CA SER A 242 11.65 -11.71 -20.41
C SER A 242 11.91 -10.50 -19.54
N SER A 243 11.10 -9.47 -19.72
CA SER A 243 11.08 -8.26 -18.90
C SER A 243 9.73 -8.16 -18.21
N VAL A 244 9.74 -7.81 -16.92
CA VAL A 244 8.51 -7.66 -16.13
C VAL A 244 8.56 -6.38 -15.34
N GLN A 245 7.53 -5.57 -15.47
CA GLN A 245 7.29 -4.42 -14.60
C GLN A 245 5.92 -4.57 -13.93
N ALA A 246 5.80 -4.08 -12.70
CA ALA A 246 4.54 -4.07 -11.97
C ALA A 246 4.20 -2.65 -11.53
N TYR A 247 2.94 -2.25 -11.74
CA TYR A 247 2.37 -0.99 -11.29
C TYR A 247 1.05 -1.29 -10.59
N GLY A 248 1.08 -1.33 -9.25
CA GLY A 248 -0.07 -1.80 -8.47
C GLY A 248 -0.46 -3.22 -8.85
N ASN A 249 -1.70 -3.39 -9.31
CA ASN A 249 -2.20 -4.69 -9.76
C ASN A 249 -1.84 -5.03 -11.21
N VAL A 250 -1.43 -4.05 -12.01
CA VAL A 250 -1.12 -4.26 -13.44
C VAL A 250 0.33 -4.67 -13.63
N LYS A 251 0.56 -5.68 -14.47
CA LYS A 251 1.87 -6.19 -14.86
C LYS A 251 2.06 -5.97 -16.34
N ILE A 252 3.17 -5.35 -16.69
CA ILE A 252 3.64 -5.23 -18.06
C ILE A 252 4.69 -6.32 -18.22
N ILE A 253 4.42 -7.26 -19.13
CA ILE A 253 5.25 -8.44 -19.38
C ILE A 253 5.61 -8.42 -20.84
N GLU A 254 6.88 -8.48 -21.13
CA GLU A 254 7.45 -8.59 -22.47
C GLU A 254 8.30 -9.86 -22.55
N ILE A 255 8.06 -10.69 -23.55
CA ILE A 255 8.78 -11.94 -23.78
C ILE A 255 9.24 -11.98 -25.24
N ASP A 256 10.53 -11.94 -25.44
CA ASP A 256 11.14 -12.08 -26.76
C ASP A 256 11.68 -13.49 -26.90
N ILE A 257 11.19 -14.23 -27.90
CA ILE A 257 11.53 -15.62 -28.15
C ILE A 257 12.40 -15.72 -29.42
N LEU A 258 13.61 -16.24 -29.27
CA LEU A 258 14.49 -16.55 -30.37
C LEU A 258 14.13 -17.92 -30.94
N ILE A 259 13.76 -17.96 -32.21
CA ILE A 259 13.51 -19.20 -32.94
C ILE A 259 14.74 -19.58 -33.78
N PRO A 260 15.07 -20.86 -33.89
CA PRO A 260 16.18 -21.33 -34.76
C PRO A 260 15.98 -20.89 -36.22
N THR A 261 17.04 -20.63 -36.94
CA THR A 261 16.98 -20.21 -38.35
C THR A 261 16.46 -21.31 -39.29
N ASP A 262 16.52 -22.55 -38.87
CA ASP A 262 15.99 -23.74 -39.55
C ASP A 262 14.59 -24.14 -39.04
N TYR A 263 13.93 -23.27 -38.24
CA TYR A 263 12.59 -23.54 -37.72
C TYR A 263 11.59 -23.65 -38.89
N PRO A 264 10.68 -24.65 -38.85
CA PRO A 264 9.70 -24.83 -39.93
C PRO A 264 8.84 -23.57 -40.13
N GLU A 265 8.56 -23.23 -41.38
CA GLU A 265 7.65 -22.13 -41.70
C GLU A 265 6.33 -22.32 -40.96
N GLN A 266 5.90 -21.26 -40.27
CA GLN A 266 4.68 -21.22 -39.47
C GLN A 266 3.79 -20.07 -39.93
N SER A 267 2.47 -20.29 -39.89
CA SER A 267 1.54 -19.18 -40.08
C SER A 267 1.48 -18.30 -38.83
N ILE A 268 1.04 -17.06 -39.00
CA ILE A 268 0.83 -16.12 -37.89
C ILE A 268 -0.16 -16.70 -36.85
N GLU A 269 -1.21 -17.42 -37.34
CA GLU A 269 -2.20 -18.07 -36.48
C GLU A 269 -1.58 -19.18 -35.60
N SER A 270 -0.51 -19.83 -36.09
CA SER A 270 0.23 -20.81 -35.29
C SER A 270 0.98 -20.14 -34.14
N PHE A 271 1.64 -19.01 -34.40
CA PHE A 271 2.26 -18.21 -33.34
C PHE A 271 1.26 -17.61 -32.37
N ASP A 272 0.09 -17.15 -32.84
CA ASP A 272 -0.97 -16.66 -31.95
C ASP A 272 -1.51 -17.75 -31.03
N ARG A 273 -1.57 -19.00 -31.50
CA ARG A 273 -1.93 -20.14 -30.66
C ARG A 273 -0.90 -20.37 -29.55
N ILE A 274 0.39 -20.28 -29.88
CA ILE A 274 1.47 -20.38 -28.90
C ILE A 274 1.40 -19.22 -27.90
N ARG A 275 1.14 -17.98 -28.35
CA ARG A 275 0.93 -16.83 -27.46
C ARG A 275 -0.19 -17.08 -26.46
N ASN A 276 -1.33 -17.61 -26.92
CA ASN A 276 -2.46 -17.93 -26.07
C ASN A 276 -2.11 -19.02 -25.03
N GLU A 277 -1.37 -20.06 -25.44
CA GLU A 277 -0.91 -21.11 -24.52
C GLU A 277 0.02 -20.56 -23.44
N ILE A 278 0.96 -19.68 -23.82
CA ILE A 278 1.87 -19.01 -22.88
C ILE A 278 1.08 -18.10 -21.93
N ASP A 279 0.13 -17.31 -22.44
CA ASP A 279 -0.72 -16.44 -21.65
C ASP A 279 -1.54 -17.21 -20.60
N ASP A 280 -2.15 -18.32 -21.01
CA ASP A 280 -2.90 -19.21 -20.13
C ASP A 280 -2.01 -19.84 -19.04
N ALA A 281 -0.78 -20.25 -19.41
CA ALA A 281 0.18 -20.83 -18.48
C ALA A 281 0.73 -19.82 -17.47
N ILE A 282 1.00 -18.59 -17.89
CA ILE A 282 1.36 -17.47 -16.99
C ILE A 282 0.17 -17.16 -16.08
N GLY A 283 -1.05 -17.20 -16.61
CA GLY A 283 -2.29 -16.94 -15.87
C GLY A 283 -2.45 -15.49 -15.42
N GLY A 284 -3.44 -15.25 -14.58
CA GLY A 284 -3.84 -13.92 -14.11
C GLY A 284 -4.94 -13.29 -14.97
N PRO A 285 -5.68 -12.30 -14.43
CA PRO A 285 -6.76 -11.63 -15.17
C PRO A 285 -6.20 -10.81 -16.34
N ALA A 286 -6.83 -10.88 -17.51
CA ALA A 286 -6.43 -10.10 -18.68
C ALA A 286 -6.42 -8.57 -18.41
N ALA A 287 -7.34 -8.08 -17.57
CA ALA A 287 -7.40 -6.66 -17.18
C ALA A 287 -6.21 -6.19 -16.32
N GLU A 288 -5.46 -7.10 -15.72
CA GLU A 288 -4.29 -6.80 -14.87
C GLU A 288 -2.97 -7.14 -15.56
N LYS A 289 -3.00 -7.47 -16.85
CA LYS A 289 -1.84 -7.98 -17.57
C LYS A 289 -1.74 -7.34 -18.96
N TRP A 290 -0.62 -6.65 -19.19
CA TRP A 290 -0.22 -6.22 -20.53
C TRP A 290 0.89 -7.16 -20.98
N LEU A 291 0.56 -8.11 -21.84
CA LEU A 291 1.51 -9.14 -22.32
C LEU A 291 1.84 -8.92 -23.78
N THR A 292 3.12 -8.77 -24.07
CA THR A 292 3.68 -8.73 -25.42
C THR A 292 4.59 -9.95 -25.59
N ILE A 293 4.36 -10.73 -26.64
CA ILE A 293 5.24 -11.88 -26.99
C ILE A 293 5.70 -11.71 -28.41
N THR A 294 7.02 -11.58 -28.57
CA THR A 294 7.69 -11.43 -29.86
C THR A 294 8.38 -12.73 -30.25
N PHE A 295 8.26 -13.11 -31.51
CA PHE A 295 9.06 -14.19 -32.09
C PHE A 295 10.03 -13.61 -33.13
N THR A 296 11.30 -13.94 -33.00
CA THR A 296 12.35 -13.42 -33.88
C THR A 296 13.39 -14.51 -34.21
N ALA A 297 13.96 -14.49 -35.42
CA ALA A 297 15.08 -15.33 -35.82
C ALA A 297 16.43 -14.63 -35.63
N THR A 298 16.47 -13.44 -35.03
CA THR A 298 17.70 -12.68 -34.81
C THR A 298 17.68 -11.96 -33.47
N LYS A 299 18.77 -11.99 -32.73
CA LYS A 299 18.96 -11.31 -31.45
C LYS A 299 18.79 -9.79 -31.56
N ARG A 300 18.89 -9.20 -32.76
CA ARG A 300 18.71 -7.76 -32.97
C ARG A 300 17.38 -7.21 -32.43
N TRP A 301 16.33 -8.00 -32.44
CA TRP A 301 14.97 -7.61 -32.03
C TRP A 301 14.60 -8.06 -30.62
N MET A 302 15.54 -8.65 -29.91
CA MET A 302 15.40 -8.99 -28.50
C MET A 302 15.91 -7.86 -27.62
N ALA A 303 15.66 -7.94 -26.32
CA ALA A 303 16.26 -7.07 -25.33
C ALA A 303 17.80 -7.12 -25.38
N LYS A 304 18.46 -6.12 -24.78
CA LYS A 304 19.93 -6.03 -24.80
C LYS A 304 20.59 -7.25 -24.12
N ASP A 305 21.80 -7.57 -24.57
CA ASP A 305 22.56 -8.76 -24.17
C ASP A 305 22.72 -8.96 -22.67
N TYR A 306 22.81 -7.89 -21.88
CA TYR A 306 22.94 -7.99 -20.43
C TYR A 306 21.72 -8.60 -19.73
N LEU A 307 20.55 -8.67 -20.37
CA LEU A 307 19.38 -9.39 -19.86
C LEU A 307 19.43 -10.89 -20.17
N LEU A 308 20.40 -11.33 -20.97
CA LEU A 308 20.67 -12.74 -21.29
C LEU A 308 21.69 -13.35 -20.33
N GLU A 309 22.47 -12.54 -19.61
CA GLU A 309 23.43 -12.98 -18.61
C GLU A 309 22.78 -12.99 -17.22
N GLU A 310 23.07 -14.01 -16.41
CA GLU A 310 22.65 -14.02 -14.99
C GLU A 310 23.41 -12.92 -14.24
N GLU A 311 22.78 -11.77 -14.04
CA GLU A 311 23.34 -10.73 -13.18
C GLU A 311 23.23 -11.12 -11.71
N GLU A 312 24.37 -11.00 -11.01
CA GLU A 312 24.38 -10.92 -9.54
C GLU A 312 23.48 -9.76 -9.09
N ASP A 313 22.54 -10.04 -8.18
CA ASP A 313 21.60 -9.07 -7.61
C ASP A 313 22.36 -7.86 -7.03
N LEU A 314 22.48 -6.77 -7.79
CA LEU A 314 23.05 -5.50 -7.35
C LEU A 314 22.21 -4.76 -6.28
N PHE A 315 20.97 -5.24 -6.02
CA PHE A 315 20.06 -4.67 -5.02
C PHE A 315 19.36 -5.78 -4.23
N VAL A 316 20.03 -6.26 -3.18
CA VAL A 316 19.41 -7.09 -2.13
C VAL A 316 18.56 -6.23 -1.21
#